data_239c72bf3d9b4b4d001d34816ff930b3
#
_entry.id   239c72bf3d9b4b4d001d34816ff930b3
#
_cell.length_a   1.000
_cell.length_b   1.000
_cell.length_c   1.000
_cell.angle_alpha   90.00
_cell.angle_beta   90.00
_cell.angle_gamma   90.00
#
_symmetry.space_group_name_H-M   'P 1'
#
loop_
_entity.id
_entity.type
_entity.pdbx_description
1 polymer ?
#
loop_
_entity_poly.entity_id
_entity_poly.type
_entity_poly.pdbx_seq_one_letter_code
_entity_poly.pdbx_strand_id
1 'polypeptide(L)'
;MTEPPDAPAIHLHVAVPAGSSGPGEVRARIDPSPGGRLSSLVIGGVERLVGRPNEGDRTVRWGSFLMAPWVGRLEHAAFDWEGRHYTFGANLGEHALHGLLFYREWSVTEAGPAVARLEIELGPAGWPFGGVVRQEIRLSADALESTAEIEAGDLAMPASLGWHPWFTRSSLGDSSLRIGSAETLETEPDLIPTGRRQPVDAETDLRDGPLLGDRLLDHTYVDVAGPAILEQPDLRLVITATDNVATYVIHTPPSGICVEPQTGWPDAPVLAGRGVAGTGLVRIEPHAILRATTTWRWSFPGRR
;
A
#
# COMPACT_ATOMS: atom_id res chain seq x y z
N MET A 1 -27.49 18.02 2.23
CA MET A 1 -27.03 17.33 3.45
C MET A 1 -25.53 17.56 3.49
N THR A 2 -25.04 18.31 4.46
CA THR A 2 -23.59 18.46 4.71
C THR A 2 -23.07 17.12 5.18
N GLU A 3 -22.02 16.59 4.52
CA GLU A 3 -21.31 15.42 5.03
C GLU A 3 -20.89 15.69 6.49
N PRO A 4 -20.96 14.67 7.37
CA PRO A 4 -20.44 14.83 8.72
C PRO A 4 -18.94 15.19 8.64
N PRO A 5 -18.44 15.99 9.59
CA PRO A 5 -17.01 16.29 9.63
C PRO A 5 -16.20 14.99 9.74
N ASP A 6 -15.05 14.94 9.04
CA ASP A 6 -14.13 13.80 9.13
C ASP A 6 -13.82 13.49 10.60
N ALA A 7 -13.70 12.19 10.95
CA ALA A 7 -13.29 11.78 12.28
C ALA A 7 -11.93 12.40 12.65
N PRO A 8 -11.70 12.75 13.95
CA PRO A 8 -10.46 13.42 14.35
C PRO A 8 -9.24 12.55 14.02
N ALA A 9 -8.20 13.19 13.48
CA ALA A 9 -6.94 12.54 13.15
C ALA A 9 -6.22 12.02 14.41
N ILE A 10 -5.53 10.90 14.28
CA ILE A 10 -4.65 10.34 15.29
C ILE A 10 -3.23 10.84 15.02
N HIS A 11 -2.56 11.32 16.07
CA HIS A 11 -1.19 11.80 15.99
C HIS A 11 -0.27 10.89 16.79
N LEU A 12 0.69 10.24 16.10
CA LEU A 12 1.77 9.51 16.74
C LEU A 12 3.01 10.38 16.81
N HIS A 13 3.73 10.30 17.93
CA HIS A 13 4.94 11.07 18.15
C HIS A 13 5.95 10.27 18.96
N VAL A 14 7.18 10.21 18.47
CA VAL A 14 8.32 9.58 19.14
C VAL A 14 9.47 10.56 19.21
N ALA A 15 9.89 10.91 20.43
CA ALA A 15 11.10 11.68 20.65
C ALA A 15 12.33 10.78 20.43
N VAL A 16 13.32 11.28 19.71
CA VAL A 16 14.60 10.60 19.54
C VAL A 16 15.56 11.13 20.62
N PRO A 17 16.20 10.26 21.42
CA PRO A 17 17.10 10.69 22.49
C PRO A 17 18.21 11.61 21.99
N ALA A 18 18.53 12.66 22.77
CA ALA A 18 19.65 13.56 22.48
C ALA A 18 20.98 12.76 22.47
N GLY A 19 21.80 12.98 21.42
CA GLY A 19 23.06 12.26 21.24
C GLY A 19 22.98 11.00 20.37
N SER A 20 21.78 10.52 20.01
CA SER A 20 21.62 9.57 18.92
C SER A 20 21.79 10.28 17.57
N SER A 21 22.32 9.58 16.57
CA SER A 21 22.38 10.11 15.18
C SER A 21 21.03 10.24 14.50
N GLY A 22 19.93 10.23 15.29
CA GLY A 22 18.56 10.26 14.84
C GLY A 22 18.02 11.65 14.53
N PRO A 23 16.78 11.72 14.00
CA PRO A 23 16.21 12.94 13.44
C PRO A 23 15.70 13.98 14.46
N GLY A 24 15.88 13.79 15.77
CA GLY A 24 15.34 14.64 16.82
C GLY A 24 13.90 14.29 17.22
N GLU A 25 13.01 14.15 16.28
CA GLU A 25 11.64 13.64 16.47
C GLU A 25 11.11 12.97 15.21
N VAL A 26 10.19 12.07 15.39
CA VAL A 26 9.40 11.45 14.31
C VAL A 26 7.93 11.60 14.64
N ARG A 27 7.15 12.01 13.66
CA ARG A 27 5.71 12.20 13.79
C ARG A 27 4.98 11.50 12.65
N ALA A 28 3.83 10.92 12.96
CA ALA A 28 2.91 10.40 11.96
C ALA A 28 1.49 10.88 12.27
N ARG A 29 0.72 11.09 11.21
CA ARG A 29 -0.71 11.40 11.29
C ARG A 29 -1.49 10.34 10.56
N ILE A 30 -2.54 9.81 11.19
CA ILE A 30 -3.47 8.87 10.60
C ILE A 30 -4.85 9.53 10.57
N ASP A 31 -5.45 9.58 9.39
CA ASP A 31 -6.81 10.04 9.19
C ASP A 31 -7.75 8.82 9.12
N PRO A 32 -8.63 8.60 10.11
CA PRO A 32 -9.60 7.50 10.06
C PRO A 32 -10.52 7.61 8.84
N SER A 33 -10.84 8.83 8.40
CA SER A 33 -11.54 9.16 7.17
C SER A 33 -10.71 10.17 6.35
N PRO A 34 -10.49 9.88 5.05
CA PRO A 34 -10.86 8.67 4.32
C PRO A 34 -9.79 7.57 4.44
N GLY A 35 -10.27 6.33 4.64
CA GLY A 35 -9.48 5.12 4.38
C GLY A 35 -8.55 4.63 5.47
N GLY A 36 -8.64 5.11 6.73
CA GLY A 36 -7.70 4.73 7.78
C GLY A 36 -6.26 5.07 7.38
N ARG A 37 -6.06 6.19 6.72
CA ARG A 37 -4.88 6.55 5.92
C ARG A 37 -3.78 7.15 6.78
N LEU A 38 -2.55 6.65 6.63
CA LEU A 38 -1.35 7.37 7.08
C LEU A 38 -1.16 8.60 6.17
N SER A 39 -1.58 9.77 6.65
CA SER A 39 -1.67 10.99 5.85
C SER A 39 -0.40 11.85 5.91
N SER A 40 0.47 11.62 6.90
CA SER A 40 1.74 12.33 7.07
C SER A 40 2.74 11.45 7.80
N LEU A 41 4.01 11.53 7.40
CA LEU A 41 5.16 10.95 8.10
C LEU A 41 6.32 11.94 8.06
N VAL A 42 6.55 12.63 9.18
CA VAL A 42 7.64 13.61 9.31
C VAL A 42 8.84 12.95 9.97
N ILE A 43 9.96 12.92 9.27
CA ILE A 43 11.23 12.39 9.75
C ILE A 43 12.29 13.49 9.65
N GLY A 44 12.87 13.89 10.79
CA GLY A 44 13.89 14.93 10.83
C GLY A 44 13.38 16.30 10.37
N GLY A 45 12.11 16.60 10.61
CA GLY A 45 11.45 17.84 10.20
C GLY A 45 11.01 17.88 8.73
N VAL A 46 11.22 16.80 7.96
CA VAL A 46 10.87 16.70 6.53
C VAL A 46 9.68 15.75 6.36
N GLU A 47 8.63 16.23 5.66
CA GLU A 47 7.48 15.40 5.27
C GLU A 47 7.89 14.39 4.19
N ARG A 48 7.61 13.12 4.43
CA ARG A 48 8.02 12.01 3.55
C ARG A 48 6.90 11.44 2.69
N LEU A 49 5.66 11.84 2.96
CA LEU A 49 4.51 11.44 2.15
C LEU A 49 3.94 12.65 1.40
N VAL A 50 3.42 12.39 0.21
CA VAL A 50 2.64 13.40 -0.52
C VAL A 50 1.41 13.73 0.31
N GLY A 51 1.27 14.98 0.69
CA GLY A 51 0.15 15.45 1.49
C GLY A 51 -1.18 15.48 0.73
N ARG A 52 -2.27 15.58 1.47
CA ARG A 52 -3.62 15.76 0.91
C ARG A 52 -3.67 17.08 0.12
N PRO A 53 -4.00 17.07 -1.18
CA PRO A 53 -3.95 18.28 -2.00
C PRO A 53 -4.96 19.35 -1.55
N ASN A 54 -6.17 18.92 -1.15
CA ASN A 54 -7.24 19.79 -0.68
C ASN A 54 -8.03 19.09 0.43
N GLU A 55 -8.63 19.87 1.32
CA GLU A 55 -9.61 19.36 2.27
C GLU A 55 -10.76 18.70 1.49
N GLY A 56 -11.16 17.48 1.89
CA GLY A 56 -12.17 16.70 1.17
C GLY A 56 -11.64 15.88 -0.03
N ASP A 57 -10.36 16.01 -0.41
CA ASP A 57 -9.79 15.17 -1.48
C ASP A 57 -9.79 13.69 -1.09
N ARG A 58 -10.52 12.90 -1.88
CA ARG A 58 -10.65 11.44 -1.70
C ARG A 58 -9.87 10.66 -2.76
N THR A 59 -8.96 11.31 -3.47
CA THR A 59 -8.15 10.65 -4.50
C THR A 59 -7.17 9.64 -3.89
N VAL A 60 -6.63 8.77 -4.75
CA VAL A 60 -5.62 7.78 -4.36
C VAL A 60 -4.20 8.36 -4.29
N ARG A 61 -3.99 9.66 -4.61
CA ARG A 61 -2.68 10.23 -4.93
C ARG A 61 -1.96 10.91 -3.76
N TRP A 62 -2.19 10.47 -2.53
CA TRP A 62 -1.56 11.05 -1.34
C TRP A 62 -1.53 10.07 -0.16
N GLY A 63 -0.65 10.31 0.80
CA GLY A 63 -0.51 9.51 2.01
C GLY A 63 -0.11 8.07 1.74
N SER A 64 -0.55 7.18 2.60
CA SER A 64 -0.49 5.73 2.42
C SER A 64 -1.77 5.11 2.92
N PHE A 65 -2.42 4.30 2.10
CA PHE A 65 -3.67 3.62 2.46
C PHE A 65 -3.59 2.12 2.22
N LEU A 66 -4.44 1.37 2.91
CA LEU A 66 -4.59 -0.06 2.73
C LEU A 66 -5.51 -0.37 1.56
N MET A 67 -5.07 -1.24 0.67
CA MET A 67 -5.88 -1.83 -0.40
C MET A 67 -6.38 -3.18 0.07
N ALA A 68 -7.70 -3.34 0.16
CA ALA A 68 -8.37 -4.59 0.52
C ALA A 68 -9.85 -4.53 0.08
N PRO A 69 -10.50 -5.67 -0.23
CA PRO A 69 -10.04 -7.05 -0.22
C PRO A 69 -9.33 -7.49 -1.51
N TRP A 70 -9.05 -6.57 -2.43
CA TRP A 70 -8.15 -6.77 -3.58
C TRP A 70 -7.23 -5.58 -3.75
N VAL A 71 -6.12 -5.79 -4.44
CA VAL A 71 -5.11 -4.79 -4.75
C VAL A 71 -5.16 -4.39 -6.22
N GLY A 72 -4.72 -3.17 -6.53
CA GLY A 72 -4.66 -2.70 -7.90
C GLY A 72 -6.01 -2.68 -8.61
N ARG A 73 -5.99 -2.90 -9.92
CA ARG A 73 -7.18 -2.94 -10.78
C ARG A 73 -7.90 -4.27 -10.64
N LEU A 74 -9.23 -4.22 -10.86
CA LEU A 74 -10.11 -5.38 -11.04
C LEU A 74 -10.85 -5.18 -12.36
N GLU A 75 -10.59 -6.03 -13.34
CA GLU A 75 -11.14 -5.97 -14.69
C GLU A 75 -12.68 -5.92 -14.66
N HIS A 76 -13.28 -4.98 -15.41
CA HIS A 76 -14.73 -4.76 -15.48
C HIS A 76 -15.46 -4.69 -14.12
N ALA A 77 -14.72 -4.38 -13.06
CA ALA A 77 -15.24 -4.34 -11.69
C ALA A 77 -16.00 -5.61 -11.29
N ALA A 78 -15.56 -6.78 -11.74
CA ALA A 78 -16.26 -8.05 -11.53
C ALA A 78 -15.30 -9.24 -11.47
N PHE A 79 -15.73 -10.31 -10.81
CA PHE A 79 -15.05 -11.61 -10.87
C PHE A 79 -16.01 -12.77 -10.58
N ASP A 80 -15.63 -13.97 -10.99
CA ASP A 80 -16.33 -15.20 -10.65
C ASP A 80 -15.65 -15.92 -9.50
N TRP A 81 -16.42 -16.37 -8.52
CA TRP A 81 -15.93 -17.12 -7.38
C TRP A 81 -16.92 -18.24 -7.00
N GLU A 82 -16.43 -19.49 -6.98
CA GLU A 82 -17.23 -20.68 -6.64
C GLU A 82 -18.53 -20.77 -7.43
N GLY A 83 -18.46 -20.49 -8.75
CA GLY A 83 -19.59 -20.58 -9.67
C GLY A 83 -20.61 -19.46 -9.55
N ARG A 84 -20.28 -18.39 -8.83
CA ARG A 84 -21.10 -17.17 -8.73
C ARG A 84 -20.36 -15.97 -9.29
N HIS A 85 -21.12 -15.10 -9.96
CA HIS A 85 -20.62 -13.83 -10.49
C HIS A 85 -20.84 -12.70 -9.49
N TYR A 86 -19.80 -11.91 -9.24
CA TYR A 86 -19.81 -10.77 -8.31
C TYR A 86 -19.41 -9.50 -9.05
N THR A 87 -20.16 -8.41 -8.83
CA THR A 87 -19.93 -7.11 -9.46
C THR A 87 -19.78 -6.02 -8.40
N PHE A 88 -18.96 -5.01 -8.67
CA PHE A 88 -18.65 -3.89 -7.79
C PHE A 88 -18.84 -2.56 -8.51
N GLY A 89 -18.79 -1.46 -7.77
CA GLY A 89 -18.78 -0.14 -8.37
C GLY A 89 -17.48 0.14 -9.12
N ALA A 90 -17.55 0.46 -10.40
CA ALA A 90 -16.39 0.94 -11.15
C ALA A 90 -16.00 2.35 -10.67
N ASN A 91 -14.71 2.57 -10.46
CA ASN A 91 -14.14 3.84 -10.01
C ASN A 91 -12.90 4.27 -10.82
N LEU A 92 -12.56 3.50 -11.87
CA LEU A 92 -11.51 3.80 -12.84
C LEU A 92 -11.96 3.34 -14.23
N GLY A 93 -12.63 4.23 -14.98
CA GLY A 93 -13.27 3.84 -16.24
C GLY A 93 -14.30 2.73 -15.99
N GLU A 94 -14.16 1.60 -16.67
CA GLU A 94 -15.00 0.41 -16.48
C GLU A 94 -14.50 -0.55 -15.41
N HIS A 95 -13.33 -0.28 -14.81
CA HIS A 95 -12.69 -1.14 -13.83
C HIS A 95 -12.92 -0.64 -12.40
N ALA A 96 -12.75 -1.53 -11.40
CA ALA A 96 -12.61 -1.14 -10.01
C ALA A 96 -11.12 -1.07 -9.62
N LEU A 97 -10.78 -0.21 -8.66
CA LEU A 97 -9.42 0.06 -8.25
C LEU A 97 -9.28 0.00 -6.72
N HIS A 98 -8.24 -0.70 -6.22
CA HIS A 98 -7.74 -0.68 -4.85
C HIS A 98 -8.71 -1.15 -3.76
N GLY A 99 -9.62 -2.07 -4.09
CA GLY A 99 -10.57 -2.60 -3.12
C GLY A 99 -11.68 -1.62 -2.76
N LEU A 100 -12.19 -1.73 -1.54
CA LEU A 100 -13.41 -1.04 -1.11
C LEU A 100 -13.17 -0.02 0.02
N LEU A 101 -11.96 0.06 0.57
CA LEU A 101 -11.75 0.62 1.91
C LEU A 101 -11.05 1.98 1.92
N PHE A 102 -10.29 2.34 0.89
CA PHE A 102 -9.40 3.51 0.88
C PHE A 102 -10.10 4.87 0.95
N TYR A 103 -11.42 4.91 0.80
CA TYR A 103 -12.26 6.12 0.89
C TYR A 103 -13.35 6.03 1.98
N ARG A 104 -13.34 4.94 2.76
CA ARG A 104 -14.31 4.74 3.84
C ARG A 104 -13.77 5.32 5.15
N GLU A 105 -14.69 5.56 6.07
CA GLU A 105 -14.34 5.85 7.45
C GLU A 105 -14.05 4.56 8.20
N TRP A 106 -12.98 4.54 8.99
CA TRP A 106 -12.58 3.43 9.84
C TRP A 106 -12.83 3.75 11.29
N SER A 107 -13.26 2.77 12.05
CA SER A 107 -13.40 2.87 13.50
C SER A 107 -12.03 2.82 14.17
N VAL A 108 -11.77 3.75 15.08
CA VAL A 108 -10.55 3.76 15.89
C VAL A 108 -10.76 2.88 17.11
N THR A 109 -9.95 1.83 17.26
CA THR A 109 -10.01 0.92 18.42
C THR A 109 -8.92 1.22 19.45
N GLU A 110 -7.81 1.85 19.02
CA GLU A 110 -6.75 2.34 19.90
C GLU A 110 -6.06 3.56 19.29
N ALA A 111 -5.81 4.59 20.11
CA ALA A 111 -5.02 5.77 19.77
C ALA A 111 -4.06 6.08 20.91
N GLY A 112 -2.83 5.60 20.81
CA GLY A 112 -1.74 5.87 21.74
C GLY A 112 -0.68 6.82 21.14
N PRO A 113 0.36 7.16 21.90
CA PRO A 113 1.39 8.08 21.43
C PRO A 113 2.25 7.52 20.30
N ALA A 114 2.37 6.19 20.18
CA ALA A 114 3.20 5.52 19.19
C ALA A 114 2.49 4.37 18.46
N VAL A 115 1.20 4.15 18.72
CA VAL A 115 0.38 3.07 18.13
C VAL A 115 -1.00 3.61 17.82
N ALA A 116 -1.50 3.27 16.64
CA ALA A 116 -2.90 3.42 16.25
C ALA A 116 -3.44 2.08 15.77
N ARG A 117 -4.66 1.72 16.18
CA ARG A 117 -5.41 0.57 15.66
C ARG A 117 -6.75 1.03 15.14
N LEU A 118 -7.07 0.56 13.96
CA LEU A 118 -8.30 0.86 13.27
C LEU A 118 -8.91 -0.42 12.71
N GLU A 119 -10.23 -0.45 12.59
CA GLU A 119 -10.94 -1.55 11.96
C GLU A 119 -12.12 -1.09 11.11
N ILE A 120 -12.51 -1.93 10.16
CA ILE A 120 -13.68 -1.71 9.31
C ILE A 120 -14.34 -3.04 8.94
N GLU A 121 -15.67 -3.08 8.95
CA GLU A 121 -16.45 -4.22 8.48
C GLU A 121 -16.54 -4.20 6.95
N LEU A 122 -16.30 -5.35 6.33
CA LEU A 122 -16.32 -5.53 4.88
C LEU A 122 -17.74 -5.61 4.31
N GLY A 123 -18.71 -6.18 5.04
CA GLY A 123 -20.10 -6.31 4.60
C GLY A 123 -20.75 -4.95 4.30
N PRO A 124 -20.76 -4.00 5.25
CA PRO A 124 -21.26 -2.64 5.02
C PRO A 124 -20.46 -1.87 3.96
N ALA A 125 -19.18 -2.23 3.74
CA ALA A 125 -18.38 -1.66 2.66
C ALA A 125 -18.77 -2.18 1.27
N GLY A 126 -19.56 -3.24 1.18
CA GLY A 126 -20.06 -3.82 -0.08
C GLY A 126 -19.39 -5.15 -0.46
N TRP A 127 -18.61 -5.78 0.46
CA TRP A 127 -18.03 -7.10 0.22
C TRP A 127 -19.05 -8.21 0.55
N PRO A 128 -19.44 -9.05 -0.43
CA PRO A 128 -20.57 -9.96 -0.26
C PRO A 128 -20.32 -11.12 0.70
N PHE A 129 -19.06 -11.33 1.09
CA PHE A 129 -18.67 -12.42 1.99
C PHE A 129 -18.62 -11.99 3.46
N GLY A 130 -18.79 -10.69 3.74
CA GLY A 130 -18.58 -10.14 5.10
C GLY A 130 -17.13 -10.16 5.55
N GLY A 131 -16.92 -10.15 6.86
CA GLY A 131 -15.59 -10.12 7.47
C GLY A 131 -15.18 -8.75 7.97
N VAL A 132 -13.98 -8.67 8.54
CA VAL A 132 -13.42 -7.46 9.16
C VAL A 132 -11.99 -7.25 8.68
N VAL A 133 -11.62 -6.00 8.41
CA VAL A 133 -10.23 -5.62 8.18
C VAL A 133 -9.74 -4.79 9.35
N ARG A 134 -8.55 -5.14 9.86
CA ARG A 134 -7.87 -4.40 10.94
C ARG A 134 -6.53 -3.90 10.45
N GLN A 135 -6.15 -2.71 10.89
CA GLN A 135 -4.85 -2.12 10.64
C GLN A 135 -4.25 -1.64 11.95
N GLU A 136 -2.98 -2.00 12.19
CA GLU A 136 -2.18 -1.46 13.26
C GLU A 136 -1.01 -0.69 12.65
N ILE A 137 -0.77 0.54 13.10
CA ILE A 137 0.38 1.37 12.73
C ILE A 137 1.17 1.66 13.99
N ARG A 138 2.46 1.26 14.00
CA ARG A 138 3.41 1.51 15.08
C ARG A 138 4.53 2.43 14.60
N LEU A 139 4.83 3.44 15.40
CA LEU A 139 5.92 4.38 15.13
C LEU A 139 7.04 4.17 16.15
N SER A 140 8.27 4.14 15.68
CA SER A 140 9.49 4.16 16.50
C SER A 140 10.44 5.27 16.05
N ALA A 141 11.59 5.41 16.70
CA ALA A 141 12.57 6.42 16.35
C ALA A 141 13.19 6.22 14.95
N ASP A 142 13.21 4.99 14.46
CA ASP A 142 13.89 4.59 13.22
C ASP A 142 13.02 3.77 12.26
N ALA A 143 11.75 3.52 12.60
CA ALA A 143 10.85 2.73 11.77
C ALA A 143 9.37 3.09 11.97
N LEU A 144 8.60 2.82 10.91
CA LEU A 144 7.16 2.68 10.95
C LEU A 144 6.82 1.25 10.52
N GLU A 145 6.00 0.57 11.32
CA GLU A 145 5.46 -0.74 11.02
C GLU A 145 3.96 -0.63 10.81
N SER A 146 3.46 -1.20 9.71
CA SER A 146 2.03 -1.31 9.43
C SER A 146 1.66 -2.76 9.24
N THR A 147 0.80 -3.27 10.12
CA THR A 147 0.22 -4.62 10.04
C THR A 147 -1.23 -4.52 9.61
N ALA A 148 -1.62 -5.35 8.66
CA ALA A 148 -3.00 -5.48 8.21
C ALA A 148 -3.48 -6.93 8.33
N GLU A 149 -4.74 -7.08 8.70
CA GLU A 149 -5.42 -8.36 8.84
C GLU A 149 -6.77 -8.30 8.12
N ILE A 150 -7.10 -9.35 7.38
CA ILE A 150 -8.44 -9.61 6.86
C ILE A 150 -8.93 -10.89 7.52
N GLU A 151 -9.94 -10.79 8.37
CA GLU A 151 -10.64 -11.93 8.97
C GLU A 151 -11.92 -12.20 8.19
N ALA A 152 -12.08 -13.43 7.70
CA ALA A 152 -13.30 -13.84 7.04
C ALA A 152 -14.45 -13.96 8.06
N GLY A 153 -15.67 -13.66 7.59
CA GLY A 153 -16.90 -13.95 8.34
C GLY A 153 -17.27 -15.44 8.28
N ASP A 154 -18.56 -15.71 8.18
CA ASP A 154 -19.09 -17.08 8.09
C ASP A 154 -18.88 -17.75 6.73
N LEU A 155 -18.41 -17.01 5.73
CA LEU A 155 -18.17 -17.52 4.38
C LEU A 155 -16.68 -17.49 4.06
N ALA A 156 -16.19 -18.53 3.37
CA ALA A 156 -14.88 -18.48 2.76
C ALA A 156 -14.88 -17.40 1.66
N MET A 157 -13.77 -16.67 1.52
CA MET A 157 -13.68 -15.56 0.57
C MET A 157 -12.32 -15.47 -0.13
N PRO A 158 -12.29 -14.96 -1.38
CA PRO A 158 -11.03 -14.60 -2.03
C PRO A 158 -10.54 -13.27 -1.44
N ALA A 159 -9.24 -13.13 -1.17
CA ALA A 159 -8.69 -11.84 -0.77
C ALA A 159 -7.22 -11.70 -1.11
N SER A 160 -6.82 -10.44 -1.23
CA SER A 160 -5.44 -9.96 -1.18
C SER A 160 -5.42 -8.60 -0.48
N LEU A 161 -4.26 -8.21 0.04
CA LEU A 161 -4.06 -6.91 0.67
C LEU A 161 -2.72 -6.30 0.24
N GLY A 162 -2.60 -4.99 0.39
CA GLY A 162 -1.38 -4.25 0.09
C GLY A 162 -1.47 -2.81 0.56
N TRP A 163 -0.34 -2.14 0.57
CA TRP A 163 -0.22 -0.73 0.95
C TRP A 163 0.15 0.12 -0.26
N HIS A 164 -0.40 1.32 -0.32
CA HIS A 164 -0.17 2.28 -1.40
C HIS A 164 0.44 3.57 -0.86
N PRO A 165 1.74 3.57 -0.50
CA PRO A 165 2.42 4.78 -0.06
C PRO A 165 2.77 5.68 -1.25
N TRP A 166 2.58 6.98 -1.06
CA TRP A 166 3.03 8.05 -1.94
C TRP A 166 4.17 8.79 -1.29
N PHE A 167 5.41 8.35 -1.50
CA PHE A 167 6.58 9.07 -1.00
C PHE A 167 6.84 10.34 -1.79
N THR A 168 7.25 11.41 -1.10
CA THR A 168 7.65 12.66 -1.75
C THR A 168 8.93 12.46 -2.56
N ARG A 169 9.05 13.16 -3.68
CA ARG A 169 10.34 13.33 -4.35
C ARG A 169 11.19 14.33 -3.56
N SER A 170 12.48 14.06 -3.42
CA SER A 170 13.38 14.97 -2.72
C SER A 170 13.62 16.25 -3.54
N SER A 171 13.60 17.41 -2.86
CA SER A 171 14.01 18.68 -3.47
C SER A 171 15.54 18.86 -3.51
N LEU A 172 16.31 17.97 -2.88
CA LEU A 172 17.76 18.04 -2.78
C LEU A 172 18.49 17.31 -3.91
N GLY A 173 17.78 16.57 -4.74
CA GLY A 173 18.33 15.79 -5.83
C GLY A 173 17.47 14.58 -6.18
N ASP A 174 17.93 13.81 -7.15
CA ASP A 174 17.21 12.63 -7.62
C ASP A 174 17.23 11.48 -6.59
N SER A 175 16.27 10.59 -6.73
CA SER A 175 16.12 9.40 -5.90
C SER A 175 16.55 8.18 -6.68
N SER A 176 17.12 7.17 -6.01
CA SER A 176 17.30 5.83 -6.58
C SER A 176 16.34 4.84 -5.93
N LEU A 177 15.98 3.80 -6.68
CA LEU A 177 15.10 2.74 -6.18
C LEU A 177 15.66 1.38 -6.56
N ARG A 178 15.78 0.50 -5.57
CA ARG A 178 16.15 -0.89 -5.76
C ARG A 178 14.99 -1.82 -5.46
N ILE A 179 14.70 -2.72 -6.42
CA ILE A 179 13.69 -3.79 -6.30
C ILE A 179 14.34 -5.09 -6.77
N GLY A 180 14.34 -6.11 -5.91
CA GLY A 180 14.95 -7.40 -6.18
C GLY A 180 14.03 -8.34 -6.99
N SER A 181 13.61 -7.92 -8.19
CA SER A 181 12.82 -8.74 -9.11
C SER A 181 13.41 -8.72 -10.51
N ALA A 182 13.38 -9.86 -11.20
CA ALA A 182 13.80 -10.02 -12.59
C ALA A 182 12.62 -9.95 -13.58
N GLU A 183 11.39 -9.87 -13.09
CA GLU A 183 10.18 -9.94 -13.91
C GLU A 183 9.12 -8.92 -13.48
N THR A 184 8.37 -8.46 -14.46
CA THR A 184 7.14 -7.70 -14.27
C THR A 184 5.95 -8.44 -14.89
N LEU A 185 4.73 -8.05 -14.53
CA LEU A 185 3.56 -8.50 -15.26
C LEU A 185 3.44 -7.75 -16.59
N GLU A 186 3.12 -8.48 -17.65
CA GLU A 186 2.65 -7.89 -18.88
C GLU A 186 1.23 -7.36 -18.70
N THR A 187 0.95 -6.18 -19.26
CA THR A 187 -0.35 -5.52 -19.16
C THR A 187 -0.91 -5.14 -20.52
N GLU A 188 -2.23 -5.07 -20.62
CA GLU A 188 -2.92 -4.39 -21.70
C GLU A 188 -2.71 -2.85 -21.61
N PRO A 189 -3.08 -2.07 -22.64
CA PRO A 189 -2.90 -0.61 -22.62
C PRO A 189 -3.61 0.13 -21.48
N ASP A 190 -4.66 -0.45 -20.91
CA ASP A 190 -5.41 0.05 -19.75
C ASP A 190 -4.82 -0.42 -18.41
N LEU A 191 -3.65 -1.07 -18.46
CA LEU A 191 -2.90 -1.61 -17.34
C LEU A 191 -3.59 -2.79 -16.61
N ILE A 192 -4.50 -3.50 -17.26
CA ILE A 192 -5.00 -4.78 -16.78
C ILE A 192 -3.95 -5.86 -17.07
N PRO A 193 -3.53 -6.65 -16.07
CA PRO A 193 -2.55 -7.71 -16.30
C PRO A 193 -3.08 -8.82 -17.19
N THR A 194 -2.27 -9.26 -18.16
CA THR A 194 -2.63 -10.39 -19.04
C THR A 194 -2.50 -11.75 -18.35
N GLY A 195 -1.91 -11.79 -17.16
CA GLY A 195 -1.52 -13.03 -16.47
C GLY A 195 -0.16 -13.59 -16.91
N ARG A 196 0.51 -12.97 -17.89
CA ARG A 196 1.85 -13.33 -18.32
C ARG A 196 2.91 -12.52 -17.60
N ARG A 197 4.06 -13.12 -17.38
CA ARG A 197 5.26 -12.47 -16.85
C ARG A 197 6.19 -12.12 -18.00
N GLN A 198 6.95 -11.06 -17.87
CA GLN A 198 7.98 -10.64 -18.80
C GLN A 198 9.25 -10.23 -18.06
N PRO A 199 10.44 -10.49 -18.62
CA PRO A 199 11.69 -10.02 -18.04
C PRO A 199 11.71 -8.50 -17.94
N VAL A 200 12.39 -7.97 -16.91
CA VAL A 200 12.70 -6.54 -16.84
C VAL A 200 13.64 -6.14 -17.99
N ASP A 201 13.49 -4.95 -18.48
CA ASP A 201 14.33 -4.34 -19.51
C ASP A 201 15.18 -3.17 -18.96
N ALA A 202 15.86 -2.42 -19.81
CA ALA A 202 16.72 -1.32 -19.39
C ALA A 202 15.97 -0.20 -18.64
N GLU A 203 14.67 -0.01 -18.88
CA GLU A 203 13.87 1.00 -18.21
C GLU A 203 13.28 0.50 -16.90
N THR A 204 12.90 -0.76 -16.86
CA THR A 204 12.22 -1.39 -15.73
C THR A 204 13.14 -2.15 -14.78
N ASP A 205 14.43 -2.39 -15.15
CA ASP A 205 15.37 -3.06 -14.25
C ASP A 205 15.80 -2.14 -13.10
N LEU A 206 15.36 -2.50 -11.90
CA LEU A 206 15.63 -1.77 -10.65
C LEU A 206 16.57 -2.56 -9.70
N ARG A 207 17.12 -3.70 -10.13
CA ARG A 207 17.91 -4.59 -9.24
C ARG A 207 19.17 -3.94 -8.70
N ASP A 208 19.82 -3.08 -9.48
CA ASP A 208 21.05 -2.37 -9.11
C ASP A 208 20.81 -1.00 -8.45
N GLY A 209 19.54 -0.62 -8.24
CA GLY A 209 19.17 0.65 -7.63
C GLY A 209 19.51 1.87 -8.51
N PRO A 210 19.07 1.91 -9.77
CA PRO A 210 19.34 3.07 -10.63
C PRO A 210 18.67 4.33 -10.13
N LEU A 211 19.18 5.50 -10.53
CA LEU A 211 18.44 6.75 -10.38
C LEU A 211 17.14 6.69 -11.15
N LEU A 212 16.08 7.19 -10.54
CA LEU A 212 14.75 7.22 -11.16
C LEU A 212 14.68 8.25 -12.28
N GLY A 213 15.28 9.42 -12.09
CA GLY A 213 15.23 10.50 -13.09
C GLY A 213 13.80 10.80 -13.49
N ASP A 214 13.60 10.89 -14.80
CA ASP A 214 12.29 11.12 -15.42
C ASP A 214 11.55 9.82 -15.80
N ARG A 215 11.97 8.65 -15.28
CA ARG A 215 11.31 7.38 -15.54
C ARG A 215 9.87 7.43 -15.03
N LEU A 216 8.93 7.12 -15.92
CA LEU A 216 7.50 7.03 -15.61
C LEU A 216 7.09 5.56 -15.51
N LEU A 217 7.48 4.92 -14.41
CA LEU A 217 7.12 3.53 -14.14
C LEU A 217 5.65 3.44 -13.69
N ASP A 218 4.97 2.38 -14.12
CA ASP A 218 3.69 1.90 -13.58
C ASP A 218 3.65 0.38 -13.82
N HIS A 219 4.47 -0.36 -13.07
CA HIS A 219 4.71 -1.78 -13.31
C HIS A 219 4.55 -2.61 -12.04
N THR A 220 3.99 -3.80 -12.21
CA THR A 220 3.90 -4.80 -11.15
C THR A 220 5.10 -5.73 -11.22
N TYR A 221 5.98 -5.66 -10.24
CA TYR A 221 7.13 -6.53 -10.04
C TYR A 221 6.69 -7.76 -9.24
N VAL A 222 7.08 -8.95 -9.70
CA VAL A 222 6.70 -10.23 -9.09
C VAL A 222 7.90 -10.96 -8.52
N ASP A 223 7.66 -11.89 -7.57
CA ASP A 223 8.69 -12.66 -6.89
C ASP A 223 9.83 -11.78 -6.35
N VAL A 224 9.45 -10.64 -5.77
CA VAL A 224 10.41 -9.69 -5.22
C VAL A 224 11.15 -10.32 -4.04
N ALA A 225 12.47 -10.41 -4.16
CA ALA A 225 13.35 -10.93 -3.12
C ALA A 225 14.05 -9.81 -2.36
N GLY A 226 14.01 -9.91 -1.03
CA GLY A 226 14.64 -8.94 -0.13
C GLY A 226 13.91 -7.59 -0.06
N PRO A 227 14.54 -6.58 0.54
CA PRO A 227 13.91 -5.28 0.73
C PRO A 227 13.85 -4.45 -0.55
N ALA A 228 12.78 -3.64 -0.68
CA ALA A 228 12.83 -2.45 -1.53
C ALA A 228 13.65 -1.35 -0.83
N ILE A 229 14.50 -0.64 -1.57
CA ILE A 229 15.33 0.42 -1.00
C ILE A 229 15.15 1.69 -1.83
N LEU A 230 14.54 2.69 -1.22
CA LEU A 230 14.42 4.04 -1.76
C LEU A 230 15.51 4.91 -1.11
N GLU A 231 16.44 5.42 -1.92
CA GLU A 231 17.48 6.34 -1.47
C GLU A 231 17.21 7.73 -2.02
N GLN A 232 17.16 8.68 -1.11
CA GLN A 232 17.11 10.10 -1.38
C GLN A 232 18.39 10.75 -0.85
N PRO A 233 18.76 11.96 -1.30
CA PRO A 233 20.01 12.61 -0.85
C PRO A 233 20.13 12.73 0.67
N ASP A 234 19.03 12.83 1.39
CA ASP A 234 18.97 13.04 2.84
C ASP A 234 18.36 11.87 3.63
N LEU A 235 17.85 10.83 2.95
CA LEU A 235 17.20 9.69 3.60
C LEU A 235 17.44 8.40 2.80
N ARG A 236 17.77 7.34 3.50
CA ARG A 236 17.67 5.97 2.99
C ARG A 236 16.47 5.29 3.67
N LEU A 237 15.53 4.80 2.89
CA LEU A 237 14.34 4.07 3.33
C LEU A 237 14.44 2.62 2.88
N VAL A 238 14.41 1.69 3.83
CA VAL A 238 14.40 0.25 3.61
C VAL A 238 13.01 -0.27 3.93
N ILE A 239 12.32 -0.77 2.91
CA ILE A 239 10.96 -1.31 3.01
C ILE A 239 11.05 -2.82 2.97
N THR A 240 10.69 -3.46 4.08
CA THR A 240 10.57 -4.91 4.19
C THR A 240 9.10 -5.30 4.39
N ALA A 241 8.78 -6.54 4.10
CA ALA A 241 7.45 -7.09 4.36
C ALA A 241 7.55 -8.57 4.74
N THR A 242 6.45 -9.14 5.23
CA THR A 242 6.31 -10.57 5.50
C THR A 242 6.39 -11.39 4.22
N ASP A 243 6.78 -12.67 4.32
CA ASP A 243 7.09 -13.54 3.17
C ASP A 243 5.94 -13.74 2.18
N ASN A 244 4.70 -13.53 2.63
CA ASN A 244 3.52 -13.59 1.76
C ASN A 244 3.31 -12.30 0.94
N VAL A 245 4.19 -11.32 1.06
CA VAL A 245 4.21 -10.07 0.29
C VAL A 245 5.38 -10.14 -0.69
N ALA A 246 5.14 -10.72 -1.84
CA ALA A 246 6.16 -10.94 -2.88
C ALA A 246 5.89 -10.16 -4.17
N THR A 247 4.89 -9.28 -4.16
CA THR A 247 4.52 -8.43 -5.29
C THR A 247 4.67 -6.98 -4.89
N TYR A 248 5.28 -6.17 -5.76
CA TYR A 248 5.37 -4.72 -5.56
C TYR A 248 4.92 -3.98 -6.81
N VAL A 249 4.03 -3.02 -6.67
CA VAL A 249 3.78 -2.06 -7.75
C VAL A 249 4.69 -0.85 -7.54
N ILE A 250 5.36 -0.45 -8.62
CA ILE A 250 6.19 0.75 -8.64
C ILE A 250 5.57 1.73 -9.61
N HIS A 251 5.14 2.88 -9.07
CA HIS A 251 4.55 3.96 -9.84
C HIS A 251 5.29 5.26 -9.55
N THR A 252 5.86 5.90 -10.58
CA THR A 252 6.77 7.04 -10.42
C THR A 252 6.35 8.28 -11.20
N PRO A 253 5.12 8.80 -11.01
CA PRO A 253 4.70 10.04 -11.63
C PRO A 253 5.51 11.24 -11.10
N PRO A 254 5.45 12.42 -11.76
CA PRO A 254 6.11 13.61 -11.25
C PRO A 254 5.71 14.01 -9.83
N SER A 255 4.50 13.64 -9.40
CA SER A 255 3.94 14.01 -8.08
C SER A 255 4.48 13.17 -6.91
N GLY A 256 5.15 12.03 -7.16
CA GLY A 256 5.62 11.17 -6.07
C GLY A 256 6.28 9.89 -6.54
N ILE A 257 6.60 9.04 -5.58
CA ILE A 257 7.17 7.71 -5.80
C ILE A 257 6.33 6.72 -4.99
N CYS A 258 5.65 5.79 -5.67
CA CYS A 258 4.91 4.72 -5.02
C CYS A 258 5.74 3.45 -5.02
N VAL A 259 5.87 2.82 -3.84
CA VAL A 259 6.49 1.51 -3.65
C VAL A 259 5.49 0.68 -2.86
N GLU A 260 4.72 -0.14 -3.54
CA GLU A 260 3.49 -0.74 -3.04
C GLU A 260 3.64 -2.24 -2.76
N PRO A 261 4.00 -2.64 -1.54
CA PRO A 261 4.06 -4.05 -1.16
C PRO A 261 2.64 -4.65 -1.12
N GLN A 262 2.45 -5.81 -1.76
CA GLN A 262 1.17 -6.47 -1.96
C GLN A 262 1.28 -7.98 -1.79
N THR A 263 0.23 -8.63 -1.24
CA THR A 263 0.18 -10.10 -1.14
C THR A 263 -0.25 -10.77 -2.44
N GLY A 264 -0.86 -10.04 -3.36
CA GLY A 264 -1.35 -10.56 -4.63
C GLY A 264 -1.11 -9.59 -5.78
N TRP A 265 -1.35 -10.07 -6.98
CA TRP A 265 -1.28 -9.27 -8.20
C TRP A 265 -2.52 -8.39 -8.33
N PRO A 266 -2.45 -7.25 -9.02
CA PRO A 266 -3.63 -6.63 -9.56
C PRO A 266 -4.43 -7.65 -10.39
N ASP A 267 -5.74 -7.56 -10.35
CA ASP A 267 -6.67 -8.48 -11.03
C ASP A 267 -6.60 -9.95 -10.61
N ALA A 268 -5.99 -10.26 -9.46
CA ALA A 268 -5.81 -11.62 -9.00
C ALA A 268 -7.10 -12.48 -8.97
N PRO A 269 -8.28 -11.97 -8.58
CA PRO A 269 -9.51 -12.77 -8.60
C PRO A 269 -9.91 -13.24 -10.01
N VAL A 270 -9.78 -12.39 -11.01
CA VAL A 270 -10.10 -12.71 -12.42
C VAL A 270 -9.06 -13.65 -12.99
N LEU A 271 -7.78 -13.35 -12.80
CA LEU A 271 -6.67 -14.18 -13.29
C LEU A 271 -6.71 -15.58 -12.69
N ALA A 272 -6.94 -15.71 -11.38
CA ALA A 272 -7.08 -17.02 -10.73
C ALA A 272 -8.29 -17.80 -11.28
N GLY A 273 -9.42 -17.11 -11.52
CA GLY A 273 -10.61 -17.68 -12.17
C GLY A 273 -10.32 -18.20 -13.60
N ARG A 274 -9.37 -17.59 -14.29
CA ARG A 274 -8.87 -18.02 -15.62
C ARG A 274 -7.79 -19.13 -15.54
N GLY A 275 -7.46 -19.59 -14.33
CA GLY A 275 -6.47 -20.66 -14.10
C GLY A 275 -5.03 -20.18 -14.08
N VAL A 276 -4.76 -18.86 -13.98
CA VAL A 276 -3.40 -18.33 -13.83
C VAL A 276 -2.89 -18.66 -12.43
N ALA A 277 -1.74 -19.33 -12.36
CA ALA A 277 -1.10 -19.67 -11.10
C ALA A 277 -0.23 -18.51 -10.56
N GLY A 278 0.00 -18.47 -9.24
CA GLY A 278 0.94 -17.54 -8.63
C GLY A 278 0.42 -16.12 -8.49
N THR A 279 -0.89 -15.89 -8.64
CA THR A 279 -1.50 -14.56 -8.53
C THR A 279 -1.48 -13.97 -7.11
N GLY A 280 -1.14 -14.79 -6.10
CA GLY A 280 -1.17 -14.38 -4.70
C GLY A 280 -2.58 -14.19 -4.11
N LEU A 281 -3.63 -14.54 -4.87
CA LEU A 281 -4.98 -14.59 -4.31
C LEU A 281 -5.06 -15.67 -3.23
N VAL A 282 -5.53 -15.29 -2.06
CA VAL A 282 -5.72 -16.22 -0.93
C VAL A 282 -7.20 -16.55 -0.78
N ARG A 283 -7.51 -17.85 -0.65
CA ARG A 283 -8.79 -18.28 -0.11
C ARG A 283 -8.70 -18.22 1.41
N ILE A 284 -9.45 -17.33 2.03
CA ILE A 284 -9.55 -17.25 3.49
C ILE A 284 -10.76 -18.09 3.90
N GLU A 285 -10.51 -19.14 4.69
CA GLU A 285 -11.59 -19.97 5.24
C GLU A 285 -12.40 -19.20 6.29
N PRO A 286 -13.65 -19.62 6.60
CA PRO A 286 -14.45 -18.98 7.63
C PRO A 286 -13.67 -18.79 8.94
N HIS A 287 -13.69 -17.55 9.46
CA HIS A 287 -12.99 -17.12 10.69
C HIS A 287 -11.46 -17.24 10.66
N ALA A 288 -10.87 -17.59 9.51
CA ALA A 288 -9.42 -17.53 9.33
C ALA A 288 -8.98 -16.10 8.99
N ILE A 289 -7.68 -15.83 9.13
CA ILE A 289 -7.08 -14.51 8.97
C ILE A 289 -5.98 -14.56 7.92
N LEU A 290 -6.06 -13.66 6.94
CA LEU A 290 -4.93 -13.24 6.13
C LEU A 290 -4.25 -12.07 6.83
N ARG A 291 -2.97 -12.22 7.19
CA ARG A 291 -2.18 -11.18 7.84
C ARG A 291 -0.93 -10.90 7.04
N ALA A 292 -0.57 -9.63 6.94
CA ALA A 292 0.72 -9.19 6.43
C ALA A 292 1.20 -7.94 7.16
N THR A 293 2.51 -7.71 7.12
CA THR A 293 3.16 -6.55 7.75
C THR A 293 4.16 -5.96 6.78
N THR A 294 4.20 -4.64 6.68
CA THR A 294 5.30 -3.89 6.05
C THR A 294 6.01 -3.04 7.09
N THR A 295 7.32 -2.96 6.99
CA THR A 295 8.16 -2.13 7.87
C THR A 295 9.01 -1.19 7.03
N TRP A 296 8.92 0.10 7.31
CA TRP A 296 9.70 1.16 6.70
C TRP A 296 10.76 1.61 7.71
N ARG A 297 12.01 1.22 7.49
CA ARG A 297 13.13 1.62 8.34
C ARG A 297 13.97 2.67 7.63
N TRP A 298 14.32 3.74 8.35
CA TRP A 298 15.09 4.84 7.78
C TRP A 298 16.43 5.03 8.45
N SER A 299 17.36 5.60 7.68
CA SER A 299 18.67 6.06 8.13
C SER A 299 19.07 7.29 7.31
N PHE A 300 20.06 8.05 7.82
CA PHE A 300 20.52 9.29 7.22
C PHE A 300 21.90 9.08 6.59
N PRO A 301 22.08 9.32 5.26
CA PRO A 301 23.39 9.26 4.62
C PRO A 301 24.37 10.23 5.31
N GLY A 302 25.60 9.78 5.56
CA GLY A 302 26.66 10.62 6.11
C GLY A 302 26.66 10.89 7.62
N ARG A 303 25.67 10.37 8.37
CA ARG A 303 25.68 10.34 9.84
C ARG A 303 26.07 8.92 10.30
N ARG A 304 27.35 8.70 10.53
CA ARG A 304 27.88 7.50 11.20
C ARG A 304 27.98 7.73 12.71
#